data_87c81f8cc192f5c6d631c6b5873d17c9
#
_entry.id   87c81f8cc192f5c6d631c6b5873d17c9
#
_cell.length_a   1.000
_cell.length_b   1.000
_cell.length_c   1.000
_cell.angle_alpha   90.00
_cell.angle_beta   90.00
_cell.angle_gamma   90.00
#
_symmetry.space_group_name_H-M   'P 1'
#
loop_
_entity.id
_entity.type
_entity.pdbx_description
1 polymer ?
#
loop_
_entity_poly.entity_id
_entity_poly.type
_entity_poly.pdbx_seq_one_letter_code
_entity_poly.pdbx_strand_id
1 'polypeptide(L)'
;MSPAILNINNSGICLFQNDKVLYREIGIILNSDQGLLVGSKAMDSRRILPKNINYDFWGDLSESKIRSSLFSDYSSADLVSYQLKEVQQFINNNDPIIIIYPSYLDSENLSLLLGIANALDIQIITFIESSIAATKEKYFASKIIHLDIHLHGITASLMTDKKDVSVEESIFIEECGLFQLYDNWIKLITESCIEQLRYDPMHSAKTDQLLYNKVSKIIDEVTKKNKVTINIDSEDVSKIIEINSSAFIDAVNKNYRHLVTKLRSLFSRNENYVIQLTQQIAELPGLITLLESSFSCFVR
;
A
#
# COMPACT_ATOMS: atom_id res chain seq x y z
N MET A 1 1.96 -27.04 14.80
CA MET A 1 1.07 -26.02 14.20
C MET A 1 1.90 -25.27 13.16
N SER A 2 1.32 -24.86 12.02
CA SER A 2 2.03 -24.02 11.09
C SER A 2 2.16 -22.59 11.67
N PRO A 3 3.31 -21.91 11.49
CA PRO A 3 3.47 -20.55 11.95
C PRO A 3 2.45 -19.62 11.29
N ALA A 4 2.04 -18.58 11.99
CA ALA A 4 1.31 -17.48 11.37
C ALA A 4 2.27 -16.59 10.57
N ILE A 5 1.78 -15.94 9.53
CA ILE A 5 2.57 -15.06 8.66
C ILE A 5 1.97 -13.65 8.74
N LEU A 6 2.77 -12.70 9.22
CA LEU A 6 2.41 -11.29 9.27
C LEU A 6 3.15 -10.53 8.15
N ASN A 7 2.43 -10.07 7.16
CA ASN A 7 2.95 -9.14 6.15
C ASN A 7 2.70 -7.71 6.62
N ILE A 8 3.78 -6.93 6.77
CA ILE A 8 3.75 -5.57 7.30
C ILE A 8 3.79 -4.47 6.21
N ASN A 9 3.30 -4.75 5.01
CA ASN A 9 3.10 -3.70 4.03
C ASN A 9 2.07 -2.69 4.53
N ASN A 10 2.43 -1.40 4.65
CA ASN A 10 1.57 -0.37 5.21
C ASN A 10 0.29 -0.09 4.37
N SER A 11 0.26 -0.48 3.09
CA SER A 11 -0.96 -0.44 2.26
C SER A 11 -1.99 -1.51 2.65
N GLY A 12 -1.57 -2.55 3.40
CA GLY A 12 -2.43 -3.64 3.85
C GLY A 12 -1.67 -4.63 4.73
N ILE A 13 -1.55 -4.29 6.03
CA ILE A 13 -0.95 -5.19 7.03
C ILE A 13 -1.87 -6.40 7.21
N CYS A 14 -1.33 -7.58 7.02
CA CYS A 14 -2.14 -8.78 6.93
C CYS A 14 -1.53 -9.97 7.70
N LEU A 15 -2.32 -10.56 8.60
CA LEU A 15 -1.98 -11.80 9.29
C LEU A 15 -2.69 -12.98 8.64
N PHE A 16 -1.91 -14.00 8.28
CA PHE A 16 -2.40 -15.24 7.68
C PHE A 16 -2.03 -16.44 8.55
N GLN A 17 -2.90 -17.42 8.61
CA GLN A 17 -2.60 -18.74 9.15
C GLN A 17 -3.49 -19.80 8.48
N ASN A 18 -2.92 -20.93 8.05
CA ASN A 18 -3.64 -22.01 7.40
C ASN A 18 -4.55 -21.54 6.24
N ASP A 19 -4.00 -20.73 5.33
CA ASP A 19 -4.69 -20.14 4.16
C ASP A 19 -5.87 -19.23 4.50
N LYS A 20 -5.99 -18.80 5.75
CA LYS A 20 -7.03 -17.85 6.19
C LYS A 20 -6.42 -16.52 6.57
N VAL A 21 -7.03 -15.44 6.13
CA VAL A 21 -6.74 -14.10 6.60
C VAL A 21 -7.42 -13.93 7.96
N LEU A 22 -6.62 -13.71 9.01
CA LEU A 22 -7.09 -13.47 10.38
C LEU A 22 -7.22 -11.99 10.70
N TYR A 23 -6.34 -11.17 10.13
CA TYR A 23 -6.33 -9.71 10.29
C TYR A 23 -5.94 -9.07 8.96
N ARG A 24 -6.59 -7.97 8.58
CA ARG A 24 -6.17 -7.12 7.46
C ARG A 24 -6.61 -5.69 7.71
N GLU A 25 -5.63 -4.81 7.88
CA GLU A 25 -5.84 -3.38 8.07
C GLU A 25 -4.74 -2.56 7.41
N ILE A 26 -5.05 -1.34 7.06
CA ILE A 26 -4.09 -0.37 6.53
C ILE A 26 -3.22 0.21 7.66
N GLY A 27 -1.97 0.55 7.36
CA GLY A 27 -1.02 1.15 8.30
C GLY A 27 -1.27 2.65 8.53
N ILE A 28 -2.40 2.98 9.15
CA ILE A 28 -2.83 4.36 9.43
C ILE A 28 -3.41 4.45 10.85
N ILE A 29 -3.12 5.53 11.54
CA ILE A 29 -3.63 5.80 12.89
C ILE A 29 -4.26 7.19 12.96
N LEU A 30 -5.43 7.26 13.58
CA LEU A 30 -6.12 8.49 13.98
C LEU A 30 -5.93 8.72 15.49
N ASN A 31 -5.45 9.89 15.86
CA ASN A 31 -5.53 10.35 17.25
C ASN A 31 -6.84 11.12 17.46
N SER A 32 -7.74 10.54 18.23
CA SER A 32 -9.07 11.08 18.53
C SER A 32 -9.26 11.35 20.03
N ASP A 33 -10.32 12.07 20.40
CA ASP A 33 -10.67 12.30 21.80
C ASP A 33 -10.95 10.99 22.58
N GLN A 34 -11.22 9.90 21.87
CA GLN A 34 -11.44 8.57 22.45
C GLN A 34 -10.17 7.71 22.50
N GLY A 35 -9.03 8.26 22.09
CA GLY A 35 -7.73 7.58 21.96
C GLY A 35 -7.36 7.26 20.50
N LEU A 36 -6.36 6.39 20.35
CA LEU A 36 -5.87 5.98 19.05
C LEU A 36 -6.81 4.98 18.37
N LEU A 37 -7.13 5.21 17.10
CA LEU A 37 -7.87 4.29 16.23
C LEU A 37 -6.99 3.87 15.07
N VAL A 38 -7.01 2.58 14.69
CA VAL A 38 -6.13 1.99 13.69
C VAL A 38 -6.92 1.57 12.45
N GLY A 39 -6.24 1.54 11.31
CA GLY A 39 -6.71 0.88 10.10
C GLY A 39 -7.92 1.57 9.48
N SER A 40 -8.92 0.79 9.08
CA SER A 40 -10.13 1.28 8.41
C SER A 40 -10.88 2.32 9.24
N LYS A 41 -10.93 2.19 10.56
CA LYS A 41 -11.55 3.19 11.45
C LYS A 41 -10.85 4.56 11.36
N ALA A 42 -9.52 4.57 11.25
CA ALA A 42 -8.75 5.79 11.02
C ALA A 42 -8.96 6.33 9.61
N MET A 43 -8.98 5.43 8.62
CA MET A 43 -9.18 5.76 7.21
C MET A 43 -10.51 6.45 6.95
N ASP A 44 -11.60 6.05 7.63
CA ASP A 44 -12.93 6.64 7.55
C ASP A 44 -13.01 8.11 8.02
N SER A 45 -11.94 8.61 8.64
CA SER A 45 -11.84 10.00 9.11
C SER A 45 -10.74 10.81 8.43
N ARG A 46 -10.01 10.21 7.47
CA ARG A 46 -8.82 10.82 6.85
C ARG A 46 -9.09 12.20 6.22
N ARG A 47 -10.23 12.36 5.56
CA ARG A 47 -10.63 13.62 4.92
C ARG A 47 -11.31 14.61 5.89
N ILE A 48 -11.89 14.09 6.96
CA ILE A 48 -12.59 14.90 7.98
C ILE A 48 -11.59 15.47 8.98
N LEU A 49 -10.62 14.67 9.43
CA LEU A 49 -9.65 15.01 10.46
C LEU A 49 -8.19 14.80 9.95
N PRO A 50 -7.77 15.42 8.85
CA PRO A 50 -6.49 15.10 8.21
C PRO A 50 -5.26 15.36 9.09
N LYS A 51 -5.34 16.33 10.03
CA LYS A 51 -4.25 16.64 10.97
C LYS A 51 -4.10 15.62 12.09
N ASN A 52 -5.17 14.88 12.39
CA ASN A 52 -5.19 13.84 13.42
C ASN A 52 -4.74 12.46 12.92
N ILE A 53 -4.30 12.38 11.67
CA ILE A 53 -3.90 11.13 11.03
C ILE A 53 -2.38 11.04 10.96
N ASN A 54 -1.84 9.86 11.30
CA ASN A 54 -0.48 9.46 11.00
C ASN A 54 -0.51 8.19 10.14
N TYR A 55 0.28 8.18 9.07
CA TYR A 55 0.41 7.08 8.11
C TYR A 55 1.87 6.75 7.75
N ASP A 56 2.82 7.49 8.36
CA ASP A 56 4.26 7.34 8.08
C ASP A 56 4.96 6.43 9.09
N PHE A 57 4.32 6.10 10.21
CA PHE A 57 4.92 5.44 11.37
C PHE A 57 5.54 4.05 11.07
N TRP A 58 5.11 3.34 10.04
CA TRP A 58 5.76 2.11 9.57
C TRP A 58 7.00 2.39 8.74
N GLY A 59 7.02 3.48 7.96
CA GLY A 59 8.17 3.88 7.15
C GLY A 59 9.27 4.57 7.95
N ASP A 60 8.86 5.35 8.95
CA ASP A 60 9.75 6.15 9.81
C ASP A 60 9.95 5.50 11.19
N LEU A 61 10.02 4.16 11.25
CA LEU A 61 10.08 3.42 12.50
C LEU A 61 11.29 3.82 13.35
N SER A 62 11.03 4.51 14.46
CA SER A 62 12.04 5.00 15.40
C SER A 62 11.48 5.23 16.80
N GLU A 63 12.35 5.31 17.82
CA GLU A 63 11.98 5.69 19.18
C GLU A 63 11.87 7.22 19.37
N SER A 64 12.24 8.00 18.37
CA SER A 64 12.17 9.45 18.43
C SER A 64 10.74 9.94 18.43
N LYS A 65 10.44 10.95 19.26
CA LYS A 65 9.10 11.53 19.32
C LYS A 65 8.70 12.19 17.99
N ILE A 66 7.44 11.97 17.61
CA ILE A 66 6.87 12.53 16.38
C ILE A 66 6.75 14.04 16.52
N ARG A 67 7.21 14.79 15.51
CA ARG A 67 7.24 16.26 15.56
C ARG A 67 5.86 16.92 15.43
N SER A 68 4.82 16.18 15.01
CA SER A 68 3.45 16.70 14.94
C SER A 68 2.91 16.96 16.35
N SER A 69 2.32 18.13 16.60
CA SER A 69 1.78 18.51 17.90
C SER A 69 0.71 17.53 18.42
N LEU A 70 -0.06 16.92 17.53
CA LEU A 70 -1.09 15.92 17.88
C LEU A 70 -0.52 14.53 18.20
N PHE A 71 0.73 14.27 17.84
CA PHE A 71 1.41 12.99 18.08
C PHE A 71 2.68 13.16 18.91
N SER A 72 2.93 14.33 19.51
CA SER A 72 4.16 14.64 20.26
C SER A 72 4.42 13.73 21.46
N ASP A 73 3.38 13.11 22.00
CA ASP A 73 3.50 12.15 23.11
C ASP A 73 3.93 10.75 22.65
N TYR A 74 3.91 10.50 21.35
CA TYR A 74 4.20 9.20 20.74
C TYR A 74 5.48 9.22 19.91
N SER A 75 6.15 8.09 19.81
CA SER A 75 7.13 7.74 18.78
C SER A 75 6.45 6.88 17.69
N SER A 76 7.11 6.70 16.56
CA SER A 76 6.63 5.73 15.55
C SER A 76 6.62 4.31 16.11
N ALA A 77 7.56 3.96 17.00
CA ALA A 77 7.58 2.69 17.70
C ALA A 77 6.34 2.48 18.60
N ASP A 78 5.88 3.55 19.29
CA ASP A 78 4.65 3.49 20.08
C ASP A 78 3.43 3.20 19.19
N LEU A 79 3.35 3.84 18.01
CA LEU A 79 2.25 3.64 17.07
C LEU A 79 2.28 2.23 16.45
N VAL A 80 3.47 1.72 16.09
CA VAL A 80 3.63 0.32 15.63
C VAL A 80 3.22 -0.65 16.73
N SER A 81 3.65 -0.42 17.98
CA SER A 81 3.24 -1.22 19.13
C SER A 81 1.72 -1.24 19.29
N TYR A 82 1.07 -0.10 19.08
CA TYR A 82 -0.40 0.01 19.17
C TYR A 82 -1.08 -0.86 18.10
N GLN A 83 -0.64 -0.79 16.84
CA GLN A 83 -1.19 -1.63 15.78
C GLN A 83 -0.88 -3.13 15.99
N LEU A 84 0.32 -3.48 16.47
CA LEU A 84 0.67 -4.87 16.77
C LEU A 84 -0.15 -5.46 17.92
N LYS A 85 -0.60 -4.65 18.89
CA LYS A 85 -1.56 -5.10 19.91
C LYS A 85 -2.90 -5.53 19.32
N GLU A 86 -3.35 -4.87 18.25
CA GLU A 86 -4.55 -5.29 17.52
C GLU A 86 -4.30 -6.64 16.82
N VAL A 87 -3.15 -6.80 16.17
CA VAL A 87 -2.75 -8.06 15.50
C VAL A 87 -2.65 -9.21 16.51
N GLN A 88 -2.06 -8.94 17.70
CA GLN A 88 -1.86 -9.93 18.76
C GLN A 88 -3.15 -10.64 19.18
N GLN A 89 -4.30 -9.95 19.13
CA GLN A 89 -5.61 -10.54 19.48
C GLN A 89 -6.01 -11.71 18.58
N PHE A 90 -5.40 -11.83 17.41
CA PHE A 90 -5.65 -12.88 16.42
C PHE A 90 -4.56 -13.96 16.41
N ILE A 91 -3.50 -13.80 17.21
CA ILE A 91 -2.43 -14.79 17.37
C ILE A 91 -2.76 -15.62 18.60
N ASN A 92 -2.85 -16.95 18.46
CA ASN A 92 -3.01 -17.81 19.62
C ASN A 92 -1.75 -17.74 20.49
N ASN A 93 -1.93 -17.77 21.82
CA ASN A 93 -0.82 -17.79 22.78
C ASN A 93 0.12 -18.95 22.45
N ASN A 94 1.38 -18.66 22.09
CA ASN A 94 2.45 -19.55 21.68
C ASN A 94 2.54 -19.90 20.18
N ASP A 95 1.69 -19.37 19.30
CA ASP A 95 1.90 -19.55 17.86
C ASP A 95 3.05 -18.63 17.41
N PRO A 96 4.17 -19.21 16.93
CA PRO A 96 5.26 -18.38 16.42
C PRO A 96 4.88 -17.76 15.08
N ILE A 97 5.38 -16.55 14.82
CA ILE A 97 5.10 -15.84 13.58
C ILE A 97 6.34 -15.65 12.71
N ILE A 98 6.11 -15.62 11.40
CA ILE A 98 7.07 -15.16 10.40
C ILE A 98 6.63 -13.75 9.97
N ILE A 99 7.56 -12.80 9.99
CA ILE A 99 7.27 -11.45 9.49
C ILE A 99 7.80 -11.31 8.06
N ILE A 100 6.89 -10.93 7.14
CA ILE A 100 7.25 -10.47 5.80
C ILE A 100 7.33 -8.95 5.85
N TYR A 101 8.51 -8.40 5.51
CA TYR A 101 8.77 -6.97 5.61
C TYR A 101 9.15 -6.35 4.26
N PRO A 102 8.79 -5.08 4.02
CA PRO A 102 9.16 -4.34 2.82
C PRO A 102 10.64 -3.94 2.83
N SER A 103 11.26 -3.88 1.66
CA SER A 103 12.69 -3.63 1.48
C SER A 103 13.20 -2.27 2.00
N TYR A 104 12.33 -1.32 2.33
CA TYR A 104 12.73 -0.04 2.91
C TYR A 104 13.04 -0.11 4.43
N LEU A 105 12.67 -1.21 5.11
CA LEU A 105 13.04 -1.42 6.51
C LEU A 105 14.43 -2.03 6.58
N ASP A 106 15.32 -1.33 7.26
CA ASP A 106 16.70 -1.77 7.47
C ASP A 106 16.87 -2.65 8.74
N SER A 107 18.11 -3.04 9.04
CA SER A 107 18.43 -3.89 10.19
C SER A 107 18.13 -3.21 11.54
N GLU A 108 18.21 -1.88 11.63
CA GLU A 108 17.88 -1.13 12.83
C GLU A 108 16.37 -1.13 13.07
N ASN A 109 15.59 -0.90 12.01
CA ASN A 109 14.12 -0.99 12.05
C ASN A 109 13.67 -2.40 12.44
N LEU A 110 14.28 -3.46 11.88
CA LEU A 110 13.95 -4.85 12.20
C LEU A 110 14.31 -5.20 13.64
N SER A 111 15.42 -4.69 14.16
CA SER A 111 15.82 -4.87 15.56
C SER A 111 14.85 -4.19 16.52
N LEU A 112 14.41 -2.98 16.20
CA LEU A 112 13.40 -2.25 16.96
C LEU A 112 12.05 -2.98 16.92
N LEU A 113 11.63 -3.46 15.74
CA LEU A 113 10.41 -4.25 15.59
C LEU A 113 10.43 -5.54 16.41
N LEU A 114 11.58 -6.23 16.45
CA LEU A 114 11.77 -7.41 17.31
C LEU A 114 11.62 -7.04 18.80
N GLY A 115 12.18 -5.90 19.22
CA GLY A 115 12.01 -5.39 20.58
C GLY A 115 10.56 -5.12 20.94
N ILE A 116 9.82 -4.47 20.04
CA ILE A 116 8.38 -4.19 20.21
C ILE A 116 7.59 -5.51 20.31
N ALA A 117 7.85 -6.46 19.41
CA ALA A 117 7.17 -7.75 19.39
C ALA A 117 7.43 -8.54 20.71
N ASN A 118 8.66 -8.55 21.18
CA ASN A 118 9.00 -9.19 22.45
C ASN A 118 8.28 -8.54 23.64
N ALA A 119 8.16 -7.22 23.67
CA ALA A 119 7.42 -6.50 24.72
C ALA A 119 5.89 -6.80 24.69
N LEU A 120 5.39 -7.32 23.56
CA LEU A 120 4.01 -7.76 23.37
C LEU A 120 3.85 -9.29 23.47
N ASP A 121 4.86 -10.04 23.93
CA ASP A 121 4.86 -11.50 23.95
C ASP A 121 4.58 -12.16 22.59
N ILE A 122 4.91 -11.49 21.48
CA ILE A 122 4.81 -12.03 20.12
C ILE A 122 6.12 -12.72 19.77
N GLN A 123 6.08 -14.03 19.54
CA GLN A 123 7.28 -14.81 19.21
C GLN A 123 7.56 -14.78 17.70
N ILE A 124 8.62 -14.05 17.30
CA ILE A 124 9.08 -14.02 15.90
C ILE A 124 10.10 -15.12 15.66
N ILE A 125 9.86 -15.99 14.65
CA ILE A 125 10.83 -17.01 14.22
C ILE A 125 11.87 -16.40 13.31
N THR A 126 11.41 -15.63 12.30
CA THR A 126 12.27 -15.06 11.26
C THR A 126 11.60 -13.88 10.57
N PHE A 127 12.44 -13.08 9.92
CA PHE A 127 12.04 -12.02 9.00
C PHE A 127 12.36 -12.44 7.56
N ILE A 128 11.46 -12.22 6.63
CA ILE A 128 11.63 -12.50 5.20
C ILE A 128 11.28 -11.24 4.43
N GLU A 129 12.17 -10.78 3.56
CA GLU A 129 11.86 -9.64 2.70
C GLU A 129 10.72 -9.98 1.72
N SER A 130 9.82 -9.02 1.47
CA SER A 130 8.59 -9.21 0.69
C SER A 130 8.87 -9.70 -0.74
N SER A 131 9.92 -9.21 -1.38
CA SER A 131 10.31 -9.63 -2.73
C SER A 131 10.75 -11.10 -2.80
N ILE A 132 11.48 -11.57 -1.78
CA ILE A 132 11.89 -12.98 -1.65
C ILE A 132 10.66 -13.84 -1.37
N ALA A 133 9.82 -13.44 -0.42
CA ALA A 133 8.61 -14.18 -0.04
C ALA A 133 7.62 -14.32 -1.21
N ALA A 134 7.54 -13.32 -2.09
CA ALA A 134 6.67 -13.32 -3.26
C ALA A 134 7.19 -14.19 -4.41
N THR A 135 8.50 -14.53 -4.44
CA THR A 135 9.10 -15.26 -5.55
C THR A 135 8.87 -16.76 -5.41
N LYS A 136 7.87 -17.28 -6.10
CA LYS A 136 7.49 -18.70 -6.09
C LYS A 136 8.14 -19.50 -7.21
N GLU A 137 8.36 -18.88 -8.37
CA GLU A 137 8.84 -19.55 -9.58
C GLU A 137 10.30 -19.18 -9.85
N LYS A 138 11.05 -20.13 -10.42
CA LYS A 138 12.41 -19.88 -10.89
C LYS A 138 12.39 -19.39 -12.33
N TYR A 139 13.03 -18.24 -12.55
CA TYR A 139 13.17 -17.63 -13.89
C TYR A 139 14.61 -17.82 -14.39
N PHE A 140 14.92 -19.03 -14.88
CA PHE A 140 16.25 -19.36 -15.37
C PHE A 140 16.76 -18.35 -16.39
N ALA A 141 17.99 -17.88 -16.21
CA ALA A 141 18.66 -16.90 -17.03
C ALA A 141 17.99 -15.51 -17.11
N SER A 142 17.13 -15.15 -16.16
CA SER A 142 16.54 -13.82 -16.07
C SER A 142 16.77 -13.24 -14.68
N LYS A 143 16.93 -11.92 -14.60
CA LYS A 143 16.79 -11.18 -13.33
C LYS A 143 15.32 -10.87 -13.08
N ILE A 144 14.96 -10.75 -11.83
CA ILE A 144 13.60 -10.44 -11.42
C ILE A 144 13.57 -9.02 -10.86
N ILE A 145 12.62 -8.21 -11.30
CA ILE A 145 12.29 -6.93 -10.67
C ILE A 145 10.94 -7.09 -10.00
N HIS A 146 10.94 -7.17 -8.68
CA HIS A 146 9.70 -7.25 -7.90
C HIS A 146 9.19 -5.86 -7.58
N LEU A 147 7.90 -5.60 -7.85
CA LEU A 147 7.23 -4.36 -7.51
C LEU A 147 6.19 -4.59 -6.42
N ASP A 148 6.25 -3.78 -5.37
CA ASP A 148 5.25 -3.78 -4.29
C ASP A 148 4.81 -2.35 -3.97
N ILE A 149 3.50 -2.11 -3.84
CA ILE A 149 2.94 -0.79 -3.60
C ILE A 149 2.67 -0.54 -2.12
N HIS A 150 3.01 0.67 -1.70
CA HIS A 150 2.82 1.20 -0.36
C HIS A 150 1.94 2.44 -0.40
N LEU A 151 1.66 3.03 0.77
CA LEU A 151 0.82 4.23 0.85
C LEU A 151 1.39 5.41 0.06
N HIS A 152 2.73 5.61 0.09
CA HIS A 152 3.41 6.77 -0.50
C HIS A 152 4.30 6.48 -1.69
N GLY A 153 4.53 5.22 -2.03
CA GLY A 153 5.43 4.86 -3.11
C GLY A 153 5.36 3.39 -3.49
N ILE A 154 6.26 3.00 -4.38
CA ILE A 154 6.45 1.62 -4.82
C ILE A 154 7.89 1.22 -4.49
N THR A 155 8.08 0.08 -3.85
CA THR A 155 9.40 -0.57 -3.79
C THR A 155 9.62 -1.36 -5.06
N ALA A 156 10.83 -1.24 -5.62
CA ALA A 156 11.29 -2.05 -6.74
C ALA A 156 12.57 -2.75 -6.33
N SER A 157 12.53 -4.08 -6.20
CA SER A 157 13.65 -4.92 -5.77
C SER A 157 14.19 -5.72 -6.94
N LEU A 158 15.45 -5.47 -7.31
CA LEU A 158 16.18 -6.26 -8.29
C LEU A 158 16.73 -7.51 -7.63
N MET A 159 16.35 -8.66 -8.15
CA MET A 159 16.73 -9.95 -7.60
C MET A 159 17.43 -10.83 -8.61
N THR A 160 18.30 -11.70 -8.11
CA THR A 160 18.92 -12.78 -8.88
C THR A 160 18.44 -14.14 -8.38
N ASP A 161 18.29 -15.10 -9.30
CA ASP A 161 17.88 -16.48 -9.04
C ASP A 161 18.92 -17.45 -9.62
N LYS A 162 20.20 -17.26 -9.30
CA LYS A 162 21.26 -18.14 -9.82
C LYS A 162 21.35 -19.46 -9.03
N LYS A 163 21.42 -19.39 -7.72
CA LYS A 163 21.51 -20.54 -6.81
C LYS A 163 20.41 -20.47 -5.76
N ASP A 164 20.33 -19.32 -5.11
CA ASP A 164 19.29 -18.95 -4.15
C ASP A 164 18.77 -17.57 -4.56
N VAL A 165 17.48 -17.31 -4.32
CA VAL A 165 16.89 -15.99 -4.57
C VAL A 165 17.48 -15.00 -3.58
N SER A 166 18.08 -13.93 -4.10
CA SER A 166 18.66 -12.87 -3.29
C SER A 166 18.42 -11.50 -3.92
N VAL A 167 18.26 -10.49 -3.09
CA VAL A 167 18.10 -9.10 -3.50
C VAL A 167 19.48 -8.51 -3.78
N GLU A 168 19.67 -7.94 -4.96
CA GLU A 168 20.89 -7.22 -5.36
C GLU A 168 20.78 -5.74 -5.01
N GLU A 169 19.62 -5.13 -5.28
CA GLU A 169 19.35 -3.71 -5.09
C GLU A 169 17.85 -3.50 -4.85
N SER A 170 17.49 -2.53 -4.02
CA SER A 170 16.11 -2.08 -3.85
C SER A 170 16.05 -0.57 -3.88
N ILE A 171 15.05 -0.03 -4.58
CA ILE A 171 14.77 1.39 -4.62
C ILE A 171 13.34 1.65 -4.16
N PHE A 172 13.13 2.76 -3.45
CA PHE A 172 11.81 3.28 -3.14
C PHE A 172 11.48 4.43 -4.10
N ILE A 173 10.35 4.32 -4.80
CA ILE A 173 9.89 5.28 -5.80
C ILE A 173 8.71 6.03 -5.22
N GLU A 174 8.96 7.26 -4.80
CA GLU A 174 7.95 8.17 -4.26
C GLU A 174 6.94 8.60 -5.33
N GLU A 175 5.87 9.28 -4.91
CA GLU A 175 4.81 9.84 -5.78
C GLU A 175 4.03 8.82 -6.62
N CYS A 176 4.25 7.52 -6.39
CA CYS A 176 3.56 6.42 -7.07
C CYS A 176 2.74 5.53 -6.11
N GLY A 177 2.60 5.93 -4.85
CA GLY A 177 1.88 5.17 -3.84
C GLY A 177 0.35 5.31 -3.96
N LEU A 178 -0.36 4.48 -3.19
CA LEU A 178 -1.83 4.42 -3.25
C LEU A 178 -2.49 5.77 -2.98
N PHE A 179 -1.99 6.56 -2.04
CA PHE A 179 -2.60 7.83 -1.70
C PHE A 179 -2.53 8.83 -2.86
N GLN A 180 -1.38 8.92 -3.54
CA GLN A 180 -1.22 9.79 -4.70
C GLN A 180 -2.13 9.37 -5.86
N LEU A 181 -2.23 8.07 -6.12
CA LEU A 181 -3.11 7.54 -7.16
C LEU A 181 -4.59 7.82 -6.82
N TYR A 182 -5.00 7.55 -5.58
CA TYR A 182 -6.37 7.81 -5.11
C TYR A 182 -6.74 9.28 -5.20
N ASP A 183 -5.83 10.19 -4.78
CA ASP A 183 -6.06 11.63 -4.86
C ASP A 183 -6.24 12.11 -6.32
N ASN A 184 -5.48 11.55 -7.27
CA ASN A 184 -5.65 11.86 -8.69
C ASN A 184 -6.99 11.34 -9.25
N TRP A 185 -7.42 10.14 -8.87
CA TRP A 185 -8.72 9.61 -9.29
C TRP A 185 -9.89 10.36 -8.66
N ILE A 186 -9.79 10.75 -7.40
CA ILE A 186 -10.80 11.60 -6.74
C ILE A 186 -10.90 12.95 -7.45
N LYS A 187 -9.77 13.54 -7.81
CA LYS A 187 -9.74 14.78 -8.58
C LYS A 187 -10.47 14.62 -9.92
N LEU A 188 -10.20 13.56 -10.70
CA LEU A 188 -10.91 13.24 -11.95
C LEU A 188 -12.42 13.12 -11.71
N ILE A 189 -12.84 12.38 -10.68
CA ILE A 189 -14.25 12.18 -10.34
C ILE A 189 -14.90 13.52 -9.99
N THR A 190 -14.22 14.35 -9.20
CA THR A 190 -14.69 15.69 -8.81
C THR A 190 -14.87 16.61 -10.03
N GLU A 191 -13.88 16.68 -10.91
CA GLU A 191 -13.96 17.45 -12.16
C GLU A 191 -15.12 16.98 -13.02
N SER A 192 -15.31 15.66 -13.17
CA SER A 192 -16.45 15.08 -13.88
C SER A 192 -17.80 15.42 -13.24
N CYS A 193 -17.89 15.46 -11.90
CA CYS A 193 -19.09 15.90 -11.19
C CYS A 193 -19.42 17.37 -11.48
N ILE A 194 -18.42 18.24 -11.46
CA ILE A 194 -18.59 19.67 -11.76
C ILE A 194 -19.07 19.86 -13.19
N GLU A 195 -18.49 19.14 -14.14
CA GLU A 195 -18.85 19.24 -15.56
C GLU A 195 -20.27 18.74 -15.84
N GLN A 196 -20.62 17.53 -15.35
CA GLN A 196 -21.87 16.86 -15.68
C GLN A 196 -23.03 17.35 -14.82
N LEU A 197 -22.81 17.70 -13.56
CA LEU A 197 -23.86 17.95 -12.58
C LEU A 197 -23.82 19.36 -11.96
N ARG A 198 -22.80 20.16 -12.24
CA ARG A 198 -22.54 21.45 -11.57
C ARG A 198 -22.47 21.30 -10.05
N TYR A 199 -21.89 20.19 -9.59
CA TYR A 199 -21.78 19.84 -8.18
C TYR A 199 -20.33 19.50 -7.83
N ASP A 200 -19.81 20.11 -6.77
CA ASP A 200 -18.48 19.83 -6.24
C ASP A 200 -18.58 18.94 -4.99
N PRO A 201 -18.23 17.63 -5.08
CA PRO A 201 -18.27 16.73 -3.94
C PRO A 201 -17.23 17.05 -2.86
N MET A 202 -16.16 17.80 -3.18
CA MET A 202 -15.14 18.21 -2.23
C MET A 202 -15.52 19.45 -1.41
N HIS A 203 -16.67 20.11 -1.72
CA HIS A 203 -17.15 21.23 -0.94
C HIS A 203 -17.41 20.88 0.53
N SER A 204 -17.74 19.63 0.83
CA SER A 204 -17.93 19.09 2.19
C SER A 204 -16.91 17.99 2.47
N ALA A 205 -16.15 18.11 3.57
CA ALA A 205 -15.22 17.06 4.01
C ALA A 205 -15.91 15.70 4.19
N LYS A 206 -17.18 15.68 4.57
CA LYS A 206 -17.99 14.46 4.72
C LYS A 206 -18.24 13.79 3.36
N THR A 207 -18.62 14.56 2.34
CA THR A 207 -18.85 14.04 0.99
C THR A 207 -17.54 13.58 0.34
N ASP A 208 -16.46 14.35 0.53
CA ASP A 208 -15.10 13.95 0.11
C ASP A 208 -14.70 12.61 0.75
N GLN A 209 -14.93 12.43 2.06
CA GLN A 209 -14.66 11.17 2.76
C GLN A 209 -15.50 10.01 2.20
N LEU A 210 -16.79 10.22 1.96
CA LEU A 210 -17.65 9.19 1.37
C LEU A 210 -17.18 8.77 -0.03
N LEU A 211 -16.72 9.72 -0.84
CA LEU A 211 -16.13 9.43 -2.14
C LEU A 211 -14.81 8.68 -1.99
N TYR A 212 -13.94 9.12 -1.08
CA TYR A 212 -12.67 8.47 -0.79
C TYR A 212 -12.84 6.99 -0.39
N ASN A 213 -13.81 6.69 0.45
CA ASN A 213 -14.08 5.31 0.88
C ASN A 213 -14.57 4.39 -0.26
N LYS A 214 -15.03 4.97 -1.37
CA LYS A 214 -15.49 4.22 -2.56
C LYS A 214 -14.42 4.03 -3.62
N VAL A 215 -13.31 4.79 -3.57
CA VAL A 215 -12.34 4.86 -4.68
C VAL A 215 -11.76 3.49 -5.06
N SER A 216 -11.41 2.66 -4.10
CA SER A 216 -10.92 1.30 -4.38
C SER A 216 -11.92 0.47 -5.18
N LYS A 217 -13.20 0.46 -4.78
CA LYS A 217 -14.25 -0.25 -5.52
C LYS A 217 -14.49 0.31 -6.92
N ILE A 218 -14.39 1.64 -7.07
CA ILE A 218 -14.50 2.30 -8.38
C ILE A 218 -13.36 1.81 -9.29
N ILE A 219 -12.13 1.74 -8.79
CA ILE A 219 -10.97 1.27 -9.55
C ILE A 219 -11.10 -0.20 -9.95
N ASP A 220 -11.64 -1.05 -9.09
CA ASP A 220 -11.96 -2.45 -9.42
C ASP A 220 -12.97 -2.56 -10.59
N GLU A 221 -13.88 -1.61 -10.72
CA GLU A 221 -14.80 -1.56 -11.86
C GLU A 221 -14.14 -1.02 -13.13
N VAL A 222 -13.22 -0.06 -13.01
CA VAL A 222 -12.46 0.52 -14.13
C VAL A 222 -11.70 -0.57 -14.91
N THR A 223 -11.15 -1.57 -14.21
CA THR A 223 -10.41 -2.68 -14.83
C THR A 223 -11.31 -3.66 -15.60
N LYS A 224 -12.63 -3.65 -15.31
CA LYS A 224 -13.59 -4.63 -15.85
C LYS A 224 -14.53 -4.06 -16.92
N LYS A 225 -14.66 -2.73 -16.98
CA LYS A 225 -15.65 -2.04 -17.82
C LYS A 225 -14.99 -0.93 -18.62
N ASN A 226 -15.50 -0.65 -19.81
CA ASN A 226 -15.05 0.50 -20.62
C ASN A 226 -15.55 1.84 -20.07
N LYS A 227 -16.63 1.82 -19.28
CA LYS A 227 -17.25 3.00 -18.67
C LYS A 227 -17.77 2.64 -17.29
N VAL A 228 -17.54 3.49 -16.32
CA VAL A 228 -17.94 3.31 -14.93
C VAL A 228 -19.00 4.31 -14.55
N THR A 229 -20.07 3.82 -13.90
CA THR A 229 -21.15 4.63 -13.32
C THR A 229 -20.88 4.83 -11.83
N ILE A 230 -20.79 6.08 -11.40
CA ILE A 230 -20.43 6.42 -10.01
C ILE A 230 -21.60 7.14 -9.34
N ASN A 231 -22.04 6.60 -8.21
CA ASN A 231 -23.01 7.23 -7.36
C ASN A 231 -22.31 8.15 -6.36
N ILE A 232 -22.61 9.43 -6.44
CA ILE A 232 -22.14 10.45 -5.50
C ILE A 232 -23.24 10.68 -4.47
N ASP A 233 -23.01 10.20 -3.25
CA ASP A 233 -23.93 10.41 -2.14
C ASP A 233 -23.67 11.78 -1.51
N SER A 234 -24.70 12.59 -1.43
CA SER A 234 -24.74 13.82 -0.66
C SER A 234 -25.89 13.74 0.37
N GLU A 235 -25.93 14.64 1.35
CA GLU A 235 -26.93 14.59 2.42
C GLU A 235 -28.38 14.60 1.89
N ASP A 236 -28.63 15.27 0.76
CA ASP A 236 -29.98 15.49 0.25
C ASP A 236 -30.31 14.72 -1.05
N VAL A 237 -29.32 14.36 -1.87
CA VAL A 237 -29.56 13.77 -3.19
C VAL A 237 -28.42 12.83 -3.60
N SER A 238 -28.77 11.63 -4.05
CA SER A 238 -27.82 10.78 -4.79
C SER A 238 -27.76 11.25 -6.24
N LYS A 239 -26.54 11.52 -6.71
CA LYS A 239 -26.24 11.97 -8.08
C LYS A 239 -25.42 10.89 -8.79
N ILE A 240 -25.62 10.76 -10.10
CA ILE A 240 -24.94 9.74 -10.89
C ILE A 240 -24.12 10.43 -11.98
N ILE A 241 -22.87 10.02 -12.13
CA ILE A 241 -21.99 10.39 -13.24
C ILE A 241 -21.48 9.15 -13.95
N GLU A 242 -21.03 9.34 -15.18
CA GLU A 242 -20.40 8.30 -15.98
C GLU A 242 -19.03 8.78 -16.48
N ILE A 243 -18.00 7.95 -16.28
CA ILE A 243 -16.62 8.25 -16.70
C ILE A 243 -16.07 7.08 -17.51
N ASN A 244 -15.39 7.38 -18.62
CA ASN A 244 -14.69 6.35 -19.40
C ASN A 244 -13.48 5.83 -18.63
N SER A 245 -13.25 4.51 -18.67
CA SER A 245 -12.13 3.88 -17.96
C SER A 245 -10.76 4.40 -18.42
N SER A 246 -10.61 4.80 -19.68
CA SER A 246 -9.37 5.44 -20.17
C SER A 246 -9.01 6.72 -19.42
N ALA A 247 -10.01 7.52 -18.98
CA ALA A 247 -9.75 8.74 -18.23
C ALA A 247 -9.10 8.48 -16.88
N PHE A 248 -9.39 7.35 -16.23
CA PHE A 248 -8.72 6.94 -14.98
C PHE A 248 -7.25 6.60 -15.22
N ILE A 249 -6.91 5.99 -16.35
CA ILE A 249 -5.51 5.72 -16.74
C ILE A 249 -4.79 7.04 -17.02
N ASP A 250 -5.42 7.95 -17.74
CA ASP A 250 -4.86 9.26 -18.06
C ASP A 250 -4.60 10.10 -16.79
N ALA A 251 -5.49 10.03 -15.80
CA ALA A 251 -5.36 10.76 -14.54
C ALA A 251 -4.09 10.40 -13.76
N VAL A 252 -3.60 9.18 -13.86
CA VAL A 252 -2.39 8.69 -13.15
C VAL A 252 -1.18 8.50 -14.08
N ASN A 253 -1.29 8.87 -15.35
CA ASN A 253 -0.23 8.65 -16.35
C ASN A 253 1.11 9.32 -15.95
N LYS A 254 1.06 10.49 -15.29
CA LYS A 254 2.28 11.16 -14.79
C LYS A 254 3.01 10.28 -13.77
N ASN A 255 2.29 9.69 -12.82
CA ASN A 255 2.85 8.80 -11.80
C ASN A 255 3.45 7.53 -12.43
N TYR A 256 2.73 6.93 -13.37
CA TYR A 256 3.20 5.73 -14.07
C TYR A 256 4.44 5.99 -14.93
N ARG A 257 4.51 7.14 -15.63
CA ARG A 257 5.72 7.53 -16.38
C ARG A 257 6.91 7.80 -15.44
N HIS A 258 6.65 8.38 -14.26
CA HIS A 258 7.67 8.55 -13.24
C HIS A 258 8.21 7.20 -12.76
N LEU A 259 7.32 6.24 -12.45
CA LEU A 259 7.68 4.86 -12.11
C LEU A 259 8.56 4.23 -13.21
N VAL A 260 8.12 4.26 -14.48
CA VAL A 260 8.89 3.71 -15.61
C VAL A 260 10.27 4.37 -15.72
N THR A 261 10.36 5.68 -15.52
CA THR A 261 11.64 6.41 -15.59
C THR A 261 12.60 5.96 -14.49
N LYS A 262 12.11 5.77 -13.27
CA LYS A 262 12.91 5.29 -12.13
C LYS A 262 13.32 3.82 -12.30
N LEU A 263 12.43 2.97 -12.76
CA LEU A 263 12.72 1.55 -12.99
C LEU A 263 13.86 1.33 -13.99
N ARG A 264 14.04 2.23 -14.97
CA ARG A 264 15.13 2.10 -15.96
C ARG A 264 16.52 2.00 -15.35
N SER A 265 16.75 2.54 -14.16
CA SER A 265 18.04 2.42 -13.47
C SER A 265 18.40 0.99 -13.07
N LEU A 266 17.40 0.13 -12.88
CA LEU A 266 17.56 -1.28 -12.50
C LEU A 266 17.86 -2.20 -13.71
N PHE A 267 17.73 -1.69 -14.94
CA PHE A 267 17.94 -2.48 -16.14
C PHE A 267 19.35 -2.29 -16.70
N SER A 268 20.08 -3.38 -16.86
CA SER A 268 21.38 -3.42 -17.52
C SER A 268 21.26 -3.94 -18.95
N ARG A 269 22.21 -3.53 -19.83
CA ARG A 269 22.25 -4.05 -21.19
C ARG A 269 22.62 -5.53 -21.20
N ASN A 270 22.04 -6.30 -22.11
CA ASN A 270 22.32 -7.72 -22.34
C ASN A 270 21.86 -8.69 -21.24
N GLU A 271 20.94 -8.29 -20.39
CA GLU A 271 20.29 -9.19 -19.43
C GLU A 271 18.79 -9.33 -19.75
N ASN A 272 18.24 -10.49 -19.44
CA ASN A 272 16.80 -10.73 -19.52
C ASN A 272 16.16 -10.41 -18.17
N TYR A 273 14.97 -9.86 -18.21
CA TYR A 273 14.23 -9.47 -17.01
C TYR A 273 12.82 -10.03 -17.00
N VAL A 274 12.32 -10.28 -15.82
CA VAL A 274 10.92 -10.52 -15.53
C VAL A 274 10.48 -9.47 -14.49
N ILE A 275 9.40 -8.76 -14.75
CA ILE A 275 8.78 -7.89 -13.75
C ILE A 275 7.71 -8.69 -13.04
N GLN A 276 7.88 -8.89 -11.73
CA GLN A 276 6.94 -9.58 -10.85
C GLN A 276 6.17 -8.55 -10.05
N LEU A 277 4.84 -8.62 -10.09
CA LEU A 277 3.95 -7.68 -9.44
C LEU A 277 3.27 -8.33 -8.23
N THR A 278 3.06 -7.55 -7.16
CA THR A 278 2.06 -7.92 -6.17
C THR A 278 0.66 -7.80 -6.79
N GLN A 279 -0.30 -8.55 -6.24
CA GLN A 279 -1.70 -8.51 -6.72
C GLN A 279 -2.23 -7.08 -6.76
N GLN A 280 -1.94 -6.28 -5.75
CA GLN A 280 -2.42 -4.91 -5.64
C GLN A 280 -1.89 -4.00 -6.76
N ILE A 281 -0.64 -4.20 -7.21
CA ILE A 281 -0.08 -3.50 -8.38
C ILE A 281 -0.70 -4.02 -9.68
N ALA A 282 -0.89 -5.33 -9.80
CA ALA A 282 -1.47 -5.94 -10.99
C ALA A 282 -2.92 -5.49 -11.26
N GLU A 283 -3.64 -5.08 -10.22
CA GLU A 283 -5.00 -4.55 -10.29
C GLU A 283 -5.07 -3.04 -10.66
N LEU A 284 -3.92 -2.34 -10.75
CA LEU A 284 -3.90 -0.92 -11.15
C LEU A 284 -4.20 -0.75 -12.64
N PRO A 285 -5.18 0.11 -13.01
CA PRO A 285 -5.62 0.27 -14.40
C PRO A 285 -4.50 0.70 -15.33
N GLY A 286 -4.26 -0.06 -16.41
CA GLY A 286 -3.31 0.26 -17.47
C GLY A 286 -1.83 0.10 -17.15
N LEU A 287 -1.45 -0.21 -15.90
CA LEU A 287 -0.05 -0.27 -15.50
C LEU A 287 0.70 -1.44 -16.15
N ILE A 288 0.11 -2.64 -16.18
CA ILE A 288 0.72 -3.82 -16.82
C ILE A 288 1.05 -3.52 -18.28
N THR A 289 0.08 -3.01 -19.05
CA THR A 289 0.27 -2.67 -20.47
C THR A 289 1.39 -1.64 -20.66
N LEU A 290 1.49 -0.65 -19.76
CA LEU A 290 2.57 0.34 -19.82
C LEU A 290 3.94 -0.29 -19.53
N LEU A 291 4.05 -1.16 -18.54
CA LEU A 291 5.30 -1.84 -18.19
C LEU A 291 5.77 -2.74 -19.35
N GLU A 292 4.89 -3.57 -19.92
CA GLU A 292 5.17 -4.44 -21.06
C GLU A 292 5.67 -3.63 -22.27
N SER A 293 4.99 -2.53 -22.61
CA SER A 293 5.38 -1.67 -23.72
C SER A 293 6.68 -0.90 -23.49
N SER A 294 7.01 -0.60 -22.20
CA SER A 294 8.19 0.19 -21.85
C SER A 294 9.48 -0.60 -21.74
N PHE A 295 9.40 -1.88 -21.39
CA PHE A 295 10.57 -2.70 -21.05
C PHE A 295 10.75 -3.93 -21.94
N SER A 296 9.79 -4.25 -22.80
CA SER A 296 9.83 -5.45 -23.69
C SER A 296 10.20 -6.74 -22.92
N CYS A 297 9.73 -6.86 -21.68
CA CYS A 297 9.96 -8.00 -20.80
C CYS A 297 8.63 -8.60 -20.32
N PHE A 298 8.70 -9.78 -19.75
CA PHE A 298 7.53 -10.45 -19.19
C PHE A 298 7.08 -9.73 -17.91
N VAL A 299 5.79 -9.42 -17.80
CA VAL A 299 5.16 -8.84 -16.59
C VAL A 299 4.17 -9.86 -16.04
N ARG A 300 4.30 -10.20 -14.75
CA ARG A 300 3.44 -11.16 -14.07
C ARG A 300 2.95 -10.65 -12.73
#